data_3b3f7800747daac01570da0fe2bb232c
#
_entry.id   3b3f7800747daac01570da0fe2bb232c
#
_cell.length_a   1.000
_cell.length_b   1.000
_cell.length_c   1.000
_cell.angle_alpha   90.00
_cell.angle_beta   90.00
_cell.angle_gamma   90.00
#
_symmetry.space_group_name_H-M   'P 1'
#
loop_
_entity.id
_entity.type
_entity.pdbx_description
1 polymer ?
#
loop_
_entity_poly.entity_id
_entity_poly.type
_entity_poly.pdbx_seq_one_letter_code
_entity_poly.pdbx_strand_id
1 'polypeptide(L)'
;GDTVIGLLDGIGMNAGKTRISVWSVAKLLVTVSLFVVVAMWVSRWLERHVLKLDGLAPNMRIGIAKFTQAILVGLSVLVGLNAAGLDLTTLNVLTGAIGIGLGFGLQSIAANFVSGFVLLMDRSIKPGDVISFTGMPGTTTEGFGWVEELRGRYVVVRDRDGVSTLVPNQNLITNPVINWSYSDPRVRLKLPVRISYKDDPELAMRLL
;
A
#
# COMPACT_ATOMS: atom_id res chain seq x y z
N GLY A 1 14.58 13.92 -49.56
CA GLY A 1 13.71 13.90 -48.33
C GLY A 1 13.20 15.30 -47.95
N ASP A 2 14.02 16.33 -48.16
CA ASP A 2 13.76 17.69 -47.62
C ASP A 2 12.65 18.46 -48.32
N THR A 3 12.41 18.15 -49.59
CA THR A 3 11.34 18.79 -50.42
C THR A 3 9.92 18.33 -49.98
N VAL A 4 9.73 17.09 -49.59
CA VAL A 4 8.45 16.56 -49.10
C VAL A 4 8.14 17.09 -47.70
N ILE A 5 9.15 17.20 -46.83
CA ILE A 5 9.02 17.77 -45.51
C ILE A 5 8.66 19.25 -45.60
N GLY A 6 9.31 20.01 -46.49
CA GLY A 6 9.00 21.42 -46.74
C GLY A 6 7.59 21.68 -47.29
N LEU A 7 7.06 20.78 -48.14
CA LEU A 7 5.68 20.85 -48.62
C LEU A 7 4.65 20.56 -47.52
N LEU A 8 4.93 19.59 -46.67
CA LEU A 8 4.06 19.25 -45.51
C LEU A 8 4.10 20.32 -44.42
N ASP A 9 5.22 21.02 -44.30
CA ASP A 9 5.36 22.14 -43.34
C ASP A 9 4.68 23.43 -43.86
N GLY A 10 4.50 23.53 -45.19
CA GLY A 10 3.79 24.64 -45.83
C GLY A 10 2.27 24.61 -45.62
N ILE A 11 1.69 23.44 -45.38
CA ILE A 11 0.26 23.25 -45.13
C ILE A 11 0.02 23.26 -43.60
N GLY A 12 -0.13 24.46 -43.02
CA GLY A 12 -0.39 24.59 -41.57
C GLY A 12 -1.30 25.79 -41.30
N MET A 13 -2.21 25.60 -40.31
CA MET A 13 -3.02 26.71 -39.75
C MET A 13 -2.33 27.30 -38.53
N ASN A 14 -2.34 28.61 -38.44
CA ASN A 14 -1.88 29.31 -37.24
C ASN A 14 -2.97 29.23 -36.17
N ALA A 15 -2.78 28.42 -35.15
CA ALA A 15 -3.62 28.37 -33.96
C ALA A 15 -2.86 29.03 -32.78
N GLY A 16 -3.09 30.32 -32.55
CA GLY A 16 -2.47 31.07 -31.48
C GLY A 16 -0.95 31.23 -31.65
N LYS A 17 -0.15 30.86 -30.63
CA LYS A 17 1.31 30.99 -30.63
C LYS A 17 2.05 29.84 -31.33
N THR A 18 1.37 28.78 -31.74
CA THR A 18 1.97 27.60 -32.38
C THR A 18 1.42 27.39 -33.79
N ARG A 19 2.33 27.18 -34.76
CA ARG A 19 2.00 26.80 -36.11
C ARG A 19 1.81 25.30 -36.14
N ILE A 20 0.55 24.86 -36.33
CA ILE A 20 0.22 23.44 -36.48
C ILE A 20 0.41 23.05 -37.93
N SER A 21 1.53 22.40 -38.22
CA SER A 21 1.83 21.82 -39.53
C SER A 21 1.38 20.35 -39.58
N VAL A 22 1.03 19.85 -40.75
CA VAL A 22 0.74 18.44 -40.98
C VAL A 22 1.92 17.55 -40.53
N TRP A 23 3.14 18.04 -40.75
CA TRP A 23 4.35 17.36 -40.26
C TRP A 23 4.44 17.28 -38.73
N SER A 24 4.08 18.35 -38.03
CA SER A 24 4.05 18.37 -36.56
C SER A 24 3.03 17.39 -36.03
N VAL A 25 1.85 17.29 -36.62
CA VAL A 25 0.82 16.31 -36.24
C VAL A 25 1.27 14.87 -36.52
N ALA A 26 1.88 14.62 -37.68
CA ALA A 26 2.42 13.30 -38.00
C ALA A 26 3.52 12.88 -37.03
N LYS A 27 4.46 13.77 -36.70
CA LYS A 27 5.52 13.55 -35.70
C LYS A 27 4.93 13.27 -34.33
N LEU A 28 3.91 14.03 -33.91
CA LEU A 28 3.20 13.82 -32.66
C LEU A 28 2.59 12.42 -32.60
N LEU A 29 1.82 12.04 -33.61
CA LEU A 29 1.15 10.73 -33.67
C LEU A 29 2.17 9.59 -33.63
N VAL A 30 3.24 9.67 -34.41
CA VAL A 30 4.30 8.65 -34.43
C VAL A 30 4.98 8.55 -33.06
N THR A 31 5.33 9.69 -32.45
CA THR A 31 6.00 9.71 -31.15
C THR A 31 5.10 9.13 -30.06
N VAL A 32 3.86 9.59 -29.96
CA VAL A 32 2.91 9.08 -28.95
C VAL A 32 2.64 7.58 -29.16
N SER A 33 2.42 7.15 -30.43
CA SER A 33 2.21 5.73 -30.74
C SER A 33 3.40 4.87 -30.34
N LEU A 34 4.63 5.34 -30.56
CA LEU A 34 5.83 4.63 -30.16
C LEU A 34 5.88 4.43 -28.62
N PHE A 35 5.62 5.48 -27.85
CA PHE A 35 5.61 5.39 -26.39
C PHE A 35 4.50 4.46 -25.89
N VAL A 36 3.30 4.52 -26.49
CA VAL A 36 2.18 3.64 -26.14
C VAL A 36 2.50 2.17 -26.47
N VAL A 37 3.10 1.90 -27.61
CA VAL A 37 3.51 0.53 -27.98
C VAL A 37 4.55 -0.02 -27.01
N VAL A 38 5.55 0.79 -26.64
CA VAL A 38 6.55 0.40 -25.64
C VAL A 38 5.88 0.15 -24.29
N ALA A 39 4.98 1.02 -23.85
CA ALA A 39 4.25 0.85 -22.59
C ALA A 39 3.40 -0.42 -22.59
N MET A 40 2.71 -0.72 -23.68
CA MET A 40 1.95 -1.96 -23.83
C MET A 40 2.86 -3.21 -23.83
N TRP A 41 4.04 -3.12 -24.44
CA TRP A 41 5.02 -4.21 -24.44
C TRP A 41 5.54 -4.47 -23.01
N VAL A 42 5.93 -3.40 -22.29
CA VAL A 42 6.35 -3.48 -20.88
C VAL A 42 5.23 -4.02 -20.01
N SER A 43 4.00 -3.53 -20.19
CA SER A 43 2.84 -4.02 -19.45
C SER A 43 2.58 -5.51 -19.64
N ARG A 44 2.65 -6.01 -20.87
CA ARG A 44 2.51 -7.45 -21.15
C ARG A 44 3.65 -8.28 -20.58
N TRP A 45 4.87 -7.75 -20.60
CA TRP A 45 6.01 -8.40 -19.98
C TRP A 45 5.81 -8.51 -18.46
N LEU A 46 5.39 -7.41 -17.81
CA LEU A 46 5.11 -7.38 -16.39
C LEU A 46 3.94 -8.31 -16.02
N GLU A 47 2.86 -8.30 -16.80
CA GLU A 47 1.72 -9.19 -16.63
C GLU A 47 2.14 -10.66 -16.62
N ARG A 48 3.00 -11.09 -17.56
CA ARG A 48 3.52 -12.46 -17.62
C ARG A 48 4.34 -12.85 -16.39
N HIS A 49 5.01 -11.87 -15.74
CA HIS A 49 5.79 -12.12 -14.52
C HIS A 49 4.89 -12.11 -13.27
N VAL A 50 3.94 -11.19 -13.20
CA VAL A 50 2.98 -11.09 -12.08
C VAL A 50 2.03 -12.29 -12.05
N LEU A 51 1.60 -12.78 -13.23
CA LEU A 51 0.74 -13.98 -13.31
C LEU A 51 1.41 -15.26 -12.83
N LYS A 52 2.75 -15.29 -12.75
CA LYS A 52 3.53 -16.43 -12.21
C LYS A 52 3.67 -16.43 -10.69
N LEU A 53 3.20 -15.39 -10.00
CA LEU A 53 3.26 -15.35 -8.54
C LEU A 53 2.18 -16.27 -7.96
N ASP A 54 2.60 -17.39 -7.41
CA ASP A 54 1.73 -18.30 -6.66
C ASP A 54 1.28 -17.62 -5.35
N GLY A 55 -0.04 -17.61 -5.10
CA GLY A 55 -0.62 -17.02 -3.89
C GLY A 55 -1.62 -15.89 -4.11
N LEU A 56 -1.74 -15.33 -5.31
CA LEU A 56 -2.74 -14.30 -5.62
C LEU A 56 -4.00 -14.92 -6.24
N ALA A 57 -5.17 -14.52 -5.75
CA ALA A 57 -6.44 -14.91 -6.36
C ALA A 57 -6.50 -14.47 -7.83
N PRO A 58 -7.04 -15.28 -8.76
CA PRO A 58 -7.07 -14.97 -10.19
C PRO A 58 -7.65 -13.59 -10.52
N ASN A 59 -8.71 -13.20 -9.81
CA ASN A 59 -9.37 -11.90 -10.00
C ASN A 59 -8.44 -10.73 -9.61
N MET A 60 -7.62 -10.89 -8.56
CA MET A 60 -6.64 -9.88 -8.15
C MET A 60 -5.51 -9.73 -9.16
N ARG A 61 -5.04 -10.82 -9.76
CA ARG A 61 -4.00 -10.77 -10.79
C ARG A 61 -4.45 -9.94 -12.00
N ILE A 62 -5.68 -10.18 -12.47
CA ILE A 62 -6.27 -9.43 -13.59
C ILE A 62 -6.44 -7.96 -13.22
N GLY A 63 -6.93 -7.67 -12.00
CA GLY A 63 -7.11 -6.30 -11.52
C GLY A 63 -5.79 -5.52 -11.48
N ILE A 64 -4.75 -6.09 -10.88
CA ILE A 64 -3.42 -5.49 -10.80
C ILE A 64 -2.82 -5.26 -12.19
N ALA A 65 -2.91 -6.26 -13.08
CA ALA A 65 -2.40 -6.16 -14.44
C ALA A 65 -3.08 -5.03 -15.22
N LYS A 66 -4.41 -4.95 -15.18
CA LYS A 66 -5.18 -3.89 -15.86
C LYS A 66 -4.92 -2.50 -15.28
N PHE A 67 -4.82 -2.38 -13.96
CA PHE A 67 -4.50 -1.12 -13.28
C PHE A 67 -3.09 -0.64 -13.67
N THR A 68 -2.09 -1.53 -13.62
CA THR A 68 -0.71 -1.22 -14.03
C THR A 68 -0.66 -0.83 -15.51
N GLN A 69 -1.39 -1.54 -16.38
CA GLN A 69 -1.49 -1.19 -17.80
C GLN A 69 -2.07 0.21 -18.01
N ALA A 70 -3.14 0.56 -17.31
CA ALA A 70 -3.77 1.86 -17.42
C ALA A 70 -2.82 3.00 -16.99
N ILE A 71 -2.08 2.82 -15.89
CA ILE A 71 -1.08 3.78 -15.43
C ILE A 71 0.05 3.92 -16.45
N LEU A 72 0.63 2.82 -16.91
CA LEU A 72 1.74 2.86 -17.87
C LEU A 72 1.35 3.53 -19.19
N VAL A 73 0.16 3.22 -19.71
CA VAL A 73 -0.35 3.85 -20.92
C VAL A 73 -0.61 5.34 -20.68
N GLY A 74 -1.24 5.72 -19.58
CA GLY A 74 -1.46 7.13 -19.25
C GLY A 74 -0.17 7.93 -19.16
N LEU A 75 0.83 7.42 -18.43
CA LEU A 75 2.15 8.04 -18.32
C LEU A 75 2.86 8.12 -19.67
N SER A 76 2.77 7.08 -20.52
CA SER A 76 3.40 7.06 -21.83
C SER A 76 2.80 8.10 -22.77
N VAL A 77 1.50 8.33 -22.71
CA VAL A 77 0.85 9.40 -23.46
C VAL A 77 1.38 10.76 -23.03
N LEU A 78 1.47 11.04 -21.73
CA LEU A 78 2.02 12.30 -21.20
C LEU A 78 3.47 12.52 -21.64
N VAL A 79 4.30 11.49 -21.51
CA VAL A 79 5.71 11.54 -21.94
C VAL A 79 5.81 11.73 -23.47
N GLY A 80 4.98 11.03 -24.23
CA GLY A 80 4.92 11.14 -25.70
C GLY A 80 4.53 12.54 -26.16
N LEU A 81 3.52 13.14 -25.53
CA LEU A 81 3.08 14.51 -25.82
C LEU A 81 4.19 15.53 -25.51
N ASN A 82 4.88 15.36 -24.37
CA ASN A 82 6.01 16.21 -24.01
C ASN A 82 7.17 16.08 -25.01
N ALA A 83 7.54 14.85 -25.36
CA ALA A 83 8.61 14.57 -26.35
C ALA A 83 8.27 15.10 -27.74
N ALA A 84 7.00 15.20 -28.09
CA ALA A 84 6.53 15.81 -29.32
C ALA A 84 6.61 17.36 -29.33
N GLY A 85 6.93 17.96 -28.17
CA GLY A 85 7.12 19.43 -28.04
C GLY A 85 5.86 20.19 -27.63
N LEU A 86 4.82 19.50 -27.14
CA LEU A 86 3.65 20.17 -26.59
C LEU A 86 3.95 20.73 -25.19
N ASP A 87 3.52 21.97 -24.94
CA ASP A 87 3.61 22.55 -23.62
C ASP A 87 2.54 21.92 -22.71
N LEU A 88 3.00 21.07 -21.82
CA LEU A 88 2.17 20.36 -20.84
C LEU A 88 2.13 21.03 -19.48
N THR A 89 2.59 22.28 -19.36
CA THR A 89 2.72 22.95 -18.05
C THR A 89 1.39 22.90 -17.26
N THR A 90 0.28 23.27 -17.88
CA THR A 90 -1.03 23.24 -17.24
C THR A 90 -1.46 21.80 -16.88
N LEU A 91 -1.18 20.85 -17.75
CA LEU A 91 -1.52 19.44 -17.54
C LEU A 91 -0.66 18.82 -16.43
N ASN A 92 0.62 19.23 -16.34
CA ASN A 92 1.53 18.81 -15.26
C ASN A 92 1.04 19.30 -13.89
N VAL A 93 0.56 20.55 -13.80
CA VAL A 93 -0.02 21.09 -12.57
C VAL A 93 -1.26 20.30 -12.17
N LEU A 94 -2.17 20.04 -13.11
CA LEU A 94 -3.38 19.24 -12.87
C LEU A 94 -3.04 17.81 -12.44
N THR A 95 -2.11 17.16 -13.15
CA THR A 95 -1.66 15.80 -12.84
C THR A 95 -1.00 15.75 -11.45
N GLY A 96 -0.22 16.78 -11.10
CA GLY A 96 0.35 16.92 -9.77
C GLY A 96 -0.72 17.03 -8.68
N ALA A 97 -1.75 17.86 -8.89
CA ALA A 97 -2.87 18.00 -7.95
C ALA A 97 -3.65 16.67 -7.78
N ILE A 98 -3.93 15.96 -8.88
CA ILE A 98 -4.55 14.63 -8.86
C ILE A 98 -3.65 13.63 -8.11
N GLY A 99 -2.33 13.66 -8.36
CA GLY A 99 -1.35 12.80 -7.69
C GLY A 99 -1.34 13.00 -6.17
N ILE A 100 -1.38 14.25 -5.71
CA ILE A 100 -1.49 14.60 -4.29
C ILE A 100 -2.80 14.06 -3.71
N GLY A 101 -3.92 14.28 -4.38
CA GLY A 101 -5.24 13.77 -3.95
C GLY A 101 -5.28 12.25 -3.83
N LEU A 102 -4.73 11.54 -4.82
CA LEU A 102 -4.59 10.08 -4.78
C LEU A 102 -3.64 9.63 -3.66
N GLY A 103 -2.54 10.37 -3.43
CA GLY A 103 -1.61 10.11 -2.34
C GLY A 103 -2.30 10.15 -0.97
N PHE A 104 -3.10 11.18 -0.70
CA PHE A 104 -3.90 11.26 0.51
C PHE A 104 -4.95 10.15 0.60
N GLY A 105 -5.61 9.79 -0.51
CA GLY A 105 -6.56 8.69 -0.56
C GLY A 105 -5.95 7.31 -0.25
N LEU A 106 -4.68 7.10 -0.61
CA LEU A 106 -3.96 5.85 -0.40
C LEU A 106 -3.09 5.84 0.87
N GLN A 107 -3.01 6.95 1.60
CA GLN A 107 -2.12 7.13 2.74
C GLN A 107 -2.27 6.03 3.80
N SER A 108 -3.50 5.70 4.19
CA SER A 108 -3.76 4.66 5.21
C SER A 108 -3.32 3.27 4.74
N ILE A 109 -3.51 2.96 3.46
CA ILE A 109 -3.11 1.67 2.88
C ILE A 109 -1.58 1.58 2.90
N ALA A 110 -0.89 2.60 2.40
CA ALA A 110 0.57 2.66 2.39
C ALA A 110 1.14 2.58 3.81
N ALA A 111 0.59 3.33 4.76
CA ALA A 111 1.02 3.32 6.15
C ALA A 111 0.93 1.92 6.77
N ASN A 112 -0.16 1.18 6.53
CA ASN A 112 -0.30 -0.18 7.04
C ASN A 112 0.71 -1.16 6.43
N PHE A 113 1.02 -1.05 5.14
CA PHE A 113 2.05 -1.90 4.51
C PHE A 113 3.45 -1.57 5.02
N VAL A 114 3.79 -0.28 5.13
CA VAL A 114 5.09 0.16 5.69
C VAL A 114 5.22 -0.31 7.12
N SER A 115 4.18 -0.13 7.95
CA SER A 115 4.15 -0.61 9.33
C SER A 115 4.33 -2.13 9.42
N GLY A 116 3.67 -2.89 8.54
CA GLY A 116 3.84 -4.34 8.47
C GLY A 116 5.28 -4.76 8.14
N PHE A 117 5.92 -4.06 7.21
CA PHE A 117 7.32 -4.28 6.91
C PHE A 117 8.25 -3.98 8.10
N VAL A 118 8.00 -2.87 8.82
CA VAL A 118 8.77 -2.51 10.02
C VAL A 118 8.60 -3.58 11.10
N LEU A 119 7.37 -4.01 11.40
CA LEU A 119 7.11 -5.07 12.39
C LEU A 119 7.87 -6.36 12.08
N LEU A 120 7.94 -6.75 10.80
CA LEU A 120 8.69 -7.94 10.36
C LEU A 120 10.20 -7.76 10.49
N MET A 121 10.73 -6.56 10.22
CA MET A 121 12.16 -6.27 10.33
C MET A 121 12.62 -6.22 11.79
N ASP A 122 11.92 -5.47 12.63
CA ASP A 122 12.29 -5.27 14.03
C ASP A 122 12.00 -6.50 14.90
N ARG A 123 11.12 -7.37 14.41
CA ARG A 123 10.66 -8.55 15.15
C ARG A 123 10.16 -8.21 16.56
N SER A 124 9.63 -7.01 16.74
CA SER A 124 9.06 -6.55 18.01
C SER A 124 7.79 -7.31 18.40
N ILE A 125 7.09 -7.84 17.41
CA ILE A 125 5.92 -8.71 17.56
C ILE A 125 6.13 -9.92 16.66
N LYS A 126 5.95 -11.13 17.17
CA LYS A 126 6.14 -12.40 16.46
C LYS A 126 4.89 -13.27 16.56
N PRO A 127 4.64 -14.17 15.62
CA PRO A 127 3.65 -15.23 15.80
C PRO A 127 3.92 -16.02 17.06
N GLY A 128 2.88 -16.22 17.87
CA GLY A 128 2.96 -16.86 19.19
C GLY A 128 3.14 -15.91 20.36
N ASP A 129 3.49 -14.64 20.13
CA ASP A 129 3.55 -13.66 21.20
C ASP A 129 2.16 -13.37 21.79
N VAL A 130 2.11 -13.12 23.09
CA VAL A 130 0.89 -12.64 23.78
C VAL A 130 0.98 -11.13 23.91
N ILE A 131 0.02 -10.42 23.34
CA ILE A 131 0.01 -8.96 23.33
C ILE A 131 -1.29 -8.39 23.87
N SER A 132 -1.17 -7.21 24.50
CA SER A 132 -2.30 -6.31 24.76
C SER A 132 -2.12 -5.06 23.91
N PHE A 133 -3.16 -4.62 23.27
CA PHE A 133 -3.14 -3.44 22.42
C PHE A 133 -4.39 -2.60 22.65
N THR A 134 -4.26 -1.31 22.44
CA THR A 134 -5.41 -0.41 22.53
C THR A 134 -6.35 -0.68 21.35
N GLY A 135 -7.63 -0.83 21.64
CA GLY A 135 -8.67 -1.09 20.65
C GLY A 135 -8.79 0.01 19.60
N MET A 136 -9.77 -0.14 18.69
CA MET A 136 -10.04 0.85 17.66
C MET A 136 -10.27 2.26 18.26
N PRO A 137 -9.91 3.34 17.54
CA PRO A 137 -10.17 4.70 17.97
C PRO A 137 -11.64 4.87 18.38
N GLY A 138 -11.87 5.33 19.62
CA GLY A 138 -13.20 5.53 20.18
C GLY A 138 -13.73 4.38 21.05
N THR A 139 -12.97 3.28 21.23
CA THR A 139 -13.30 2.23 22.18
C THR A 139 -12.26 2.18 23.30
N THR A 140 -12.72 2.09 24.55
CA THR A 140 -11.88 1.89 25.73
C THR A 140 -11.49 0.42 25.93
N THR A 141 -11.89 -0.45 25.03
CA THR A 141 -11.65 -1.90 25.15
C THR A 141 -10.23 -2.22 24.73
N GLU A 142 -9.42 -2.63 25.68
CA GLU A 142 -8.09 -3.18 25.41
C GLU A 142 -8.26 -4.57 24.79
N GLY A 143 -7.64 -4.79 23.63
CA GLY A 143 -7.53 -6.11 23.04
C GLY A 143 -6.43 -6.91 23.75
N PHE A 144 -6.66 -8.21 23.97
CA PHE A 144 -5.69 -9.13 24.54
C PHE A 144 -5.77 -10.47 23.80
N GLY A 145 -4.63 -11.04 23.45
CA GLY A 145 -4.59 -12.33 22.80
C GLY A 145 -3.19 -12.70 22.32
N TRP A 146 -3.09 -13.85 21.67
CA TRP A 146 -1.85 -14.27 21.02
C TRP A 146 -1.86 -13.94 19.54
N VAL A 147 -0.69 -13.57 19.05
CA VAL A 147 -0.46 -13.29 17.64
C VAL A 147 -0.48 -14.61 16.87
N GLU A 148 -1.47 -14.80 16.02
CA GLU A 148 -1.60 -15.98 15.18
C GLU A 148 -0.80 -15.83 13.88
N GLU A 149 -0.92 -14.67 13.23
CA GLU A 149 -0.29 -14.41 11.93
C GLU A 149 -0.01 -12.92 11.72
N LEU A 150 1.15 -12.59 11.13
CA LEU A 150 1.45 -11.26 10.61
C LEU A 150 1.23 -11.24 9.11
N ARG A 151 0.34 -10.33 8.68
CA ARG A 151 0.07 -10.10 7.26
C ARG A 151 0.53 -8.72 6.81
N GLY A 152 0.57 -8.48 5.51
CA GLY A 152 1.11 -7.24 4.94
C GLY A 152 0.45 -5.96 5.46
N ARG A 153 -0.84 -5.96 5.83
CA ARG A 153 -1.57 -4.78 6.30
C ARG A 153 -2.18 -4.89 7.70
N TYR A 154 -2.25 -6.08 8.26
CA TYR A 154 -2.82 -6.34 9.59
C TYR A 154 -2.16 -7.54 10.25
N VAL A 155 -2.25 -7.60 11.57
CA VAL A 155 -1.90 -8.75 12.40
C VAL A 155 -3.18 -9.43 12.85
N VAL A 156 -3.20 -10.76 12.85
CA VAL A 156 -4.29 -11.56 13.40
C VAL A 156 -3.98 -11.88 14.84
N VAL A 157 -4.80 -11.39 15.76
CA VAL A 157 -4.67 -11.64 17.19
C VAL A 157 -5.89 -12.44 17.64
N ARG A 158 -5.66 -13.61 18.25
CA ARG A 158 -6.72 -14.49 18.72
C ARG A 158 -6.83 -14.41 20.24
N ASP A 159 -8.03 -14.24 20.74
CA ASP A 159 -8.30 -14.22 22.17
C ASP A 159 -8.60 -15.62 22.75
N ARG A 160 -8.87 -15.67 24.05
CA ARG A 160 -9.17 -16.93 24.76
C ARG A 160 -10.53 -17.55 24.37
N ASP A 161 -11.43 -16.73 23.87
CA ASP A 161 -12.76 -17.14 23.42
C ASP A 161 -12.72 -17.68 21.98
N GLY A 162 -11.53 -17.65 21.34
CA GLY A 162 -11.30 -18.11 19.98
C GLY A 162 -11.65 -17.09 18.93
N VAL A 163 -11.95 -15.84 19.32
CA VAL A 163 -12.24 -14.74 18.38
C VAL A 163 -10.95 -14.18 17.82
N SER A 164 -10.86 -14.08 16.50
CA SER A 164 -9.71 -13.49 15.82
C SER A 164 -9.98 -12.02 15.50
N THR A 165 -9.19 -11.14 16.08
CA THR A 165 -9.22 -9.69 15.84
C THR A 165 -8.16 -9.32 14.81
N LEU A 166 -8.58 -8.62 13.75
CA LEU A 166 -7.68 -8.12 12.71
C LEU A 166 -7.21 -6.71 13.07
N VAL A 167 -5.99 -6.59 13.58
CA VAL A 167 -5.43 -5.32 14.04
C VAL A 167 -4.59 -4.70 12.93
N PRO A 168 -4.92 -3.49 12.43
CA PRO A 168 -4.11 -2.82 11.42
C PRO A 168 -2.67 -2.64 11.90
N ASN A 169 -1.69 -2.92 11.04
CA ASN A 169 -0.27 -2.83 11.39
C ASN A 169 0.12 -1.44 11.89
N GLN A 170 -0.46 -0.40 11.31
CA GLN A 170 -0.23 0.97 11.72
C GLN A 170 -0.60 1.19 13.20
N ASN A 171 -1.68 0.57 13.69
CA ASN A 171 -2.08 0.71 15.10
C ASN A 171 -1.02 0.15 16.06
N LEU A 172 -0.37 -0.95 15.68
CA LEU A 172 0.66 -1.59 16.50
C LEU A 172 1.99 -0.83 16.50
N ILE A 173 2.22 0.05 15.52
CA ILE A 173 3.41 0.91 15.45
C ILE A 173 3.15 2.26 16.12
N THR A 174 1.95 2.83 15.95
CA THR A 174 1.66 4.19 16.42
C THR A 174 1.16 4.25 17.87
N ASN A 175 0.61 3.15 18.38
CA ASN A 175 0.10 3.07 19.73
C ASN A 175 0.98 2.15 20.61
N PRO A 176 1.02 2.39 21.93
CA PRO A 176 1.68 1.47 22.84
C PRO A 176 1.07 0.07 22.77
N VAL A 177 1.94 -0.93 22.67
CA VAL A 177 1.58 -2.35 22.71
C VAL A 177 2.35 -3.00 23.85
N ILE A 178 1.66 -3.74 24.70
CA ILE A 178 2.29 -4.53 25.75
C ILE A 178 2.52 -5.93 25.20
N ASN A 179 3.78 -6.32 25.02
CA ASN A 179 4.14 -7.68 24.65
C ASN A 179 4.54 -8.45 25.91
N TRP A 180 3.70 -9.39 26.35
CA TRP A 180 3.86 -10.17 27.58
C TRP A 180 4.91 -11.29 27.44
N SER A 181 5.31 -11.62 26.23
CA SER A 181 6.24 -12.73 25.94
C SER A 181 7.48 -12.28 25.19
N TYR A 182 7.76 -10.97 25.14
CA TYR A 182 8.82 -10.38 24.31
C TYR A 182 10.22 -11.00 24.53
N SER A 183 10.66 -11.09 25.79
CA SER A 183 11.97 -11.63 26.16
C SER A 183 11.88 -12.94 26.96
N ASP A 184 10.84 -13.10 27.76
CA ASP A 184 10.58 -14.29 28.58
C ASP A 184 9.07 -14.53 28.64
N PRO A 185 8.58 -15.72 28.26
CA PRO A 185 7.15 -16.04 28.32
C PRO A 185 6.61 -16.15 29.76
N ARG A 186 7.50 -16.18 30.78
CA ARG A 186 7.11 -16.25 32.20
C ARG A 186 6.76 -14.87 32.71
N VAL A 187 5.52 -14.67 33.04
CA VAL A 187 5.00 -13.43 33.64
C VAL A 187 4.54 -13.68 35.06
N ARG A 188 4.74 -12.69 35.94
CA ARG A 188 4.22 -12.74 37.29
C ARG A 188 2.74 -12.39 37.29
N LEU A 189 1.91 -13.37 37.61
CA LEU A 189 0.49 -13.15 37.83
C LEU A 189 0.26 -12.88 39.35
N LYS A 190 -0.48 -11.81 39.62
CA LYS A 190 -0.95 -11.52 40.97
C LYS A 190 -2.35 -12.07 41.10
N LEU A 191 -2.50 -13.13 41.90
CA LEU A 191 -3.81 -13.74 42.19
C LEU A 191 -4.26 -13.25 43.56
N PRO A 192 -5.19 -12.30 43.68
CA PRO A 192 -5.74 -11.88 44.93
C PRO A 192 -6.66 -12.96 45.49
N VAL A 193 -6.27 -13.62 46.55
CA VAL A 193 -7.11 -14.59 47.27
C VAL A 193 -7.69 -13.90 48.50
N ARG A 194 -8.98 -14.05 48.71
CA ARG A 194 -9.68 -13.54 49.89
C ARG A 194 -9.97 -14.69 50.83
N ILE A 195 -9.64 -14.52 52.10
CA ILE A 195 -9.97 -15.45 53.17
C ILE A 195 -10.87 -14.76 54.20
N SER A 196 -11.58 -15.55 55.00
CA SER A 196 -12.33 -15.00 56.13
C SER A 196 -11.39 -14.41 57.19
N TYR A 197 -11.83 -13.33 57.84
CA TYR A 197 -11.06 -12.74 58.95
C TYR A 197 -10.85 -13.70 60.15
N LYS A 198 -11.59 -14.82 60.17
CA LYS A 198 -11.48 -15.85 61.23
C LYS A 198 -10.53 -16.99 60.86
N ASP A 199 -10.07 -17.04 59.64
CA ASP A 199 -9.20 -18.10 59.13
C ASP A 199 -7.71 -17.73 59.29
N ASP A 200 -6.87 -18.74 59.34
CA ASP A 200 -5.42 -18.57 59.48
C ASP A 200 -4.79 -18.25 58.13
N PRO A 201 -4.17 -17.06 57.95
CA PRO A 201 -3.51 -16.67 56.69
C PRO A 201 -2.35 -17.60 56.32
N GLU A 202 -1.62 -18.15 57.30
CA GLU A 202 -0.48 -19.05 57.05
C GLU A 202 -0.96 -20.39 56.47
N LEU A 203 -2.07 -20.92 56.98
CA LEU A 203 -2.68 -22.12 56.44
C LEU A 203 -3.16 -21.88 54.99
N ALA A 204 -3.78 -20.74 54.70
CA ALA A 204 -4.22 -20.40 53.35
C ALA A 204 -3.04 -20.28 52.36
N MET A 205 -1.89 -19.71 52.82
CA MET A 205 -0.68 -19.64 52.00
C MET A 205 -0.02 -20.98 51.71
N ARG A 206 -0.20 -21.97 52.62
CA ARG A 206 0.32 -23.34 52.39
C ARG A 206 -0.55 -24.15 51.42
N LEU A 207 -1.80 -23.78 51.26
CA LEU A 207 -2.76 -24.47 50.38
C LEU A 207 -2.78 -23.92 48.96
N LEU A 208 -2.15 -22.78 48.74
CA LEU A 208 -1.97 -22.14 47.44
C LEU A 208 -0.64 -22.52 46.77
#